data_3eda404e5473561b47300b3dec4f16b2
#
_entry.id   3eda404e5473561b47300b3dec4f16b2
#
_cell.length_a   1.000
_cell.length_b   1.000
_cell.length_c   1.000
_cell.angle_alpha   90.00
_cell.angle_beta   90.00
_cell.angle_gamma   90.00
#
_symmetry.space_group_name_H-M   'P 1'
#
loop_
_entity.id
_entity.type
_entity.pdbx_description
1 polymer ?
#
loop_
_entity_poly.entity_id
_entity_poly.type
_entity_poly.pdbx_seq_one_letter_code
_entity_poly.pdbx_strand_id
1 'polypeptide(L)'
;MSDLIQASSRDLEGPLLELTDVTTHFKTPRGLVRAVDGVSFTLERGHALGIVGESGSGKTILSRSIMGLLPPRGTVRGGSIRFEGREIGNLNRKQMRGVWGKEMAMIFQDPMTSLNPVMKIGRQISEPLQIHLGMSKQNAWATAERLLQDVRIPEAKRRLDQYPHEMSGGMRQRVMIAIALACGPTALFADEPTTALDVTVQAQILDLLGEQRKDRNMSLILVTHDLGVVAGHTDEIAVMYGGKLVEKATTKRLFANMKMPYTEALLLSIPKMADPSHTRLNAIAGRPPDLVHPPVGCRFAPRCPYAAPKCVAEEPPLIEAADDPGHLYACWYPVGSPEYYEAKVRIAERNATLAGAAAAGGQ
;
A
#
# COMPACT_ATOMS: atom_id res chain seq x y z
N MET A 1 -18.42 -30.88 0.28
CA MET A 1 -16.94 -30.73 0.15
C MET A 1 -16.52 -29.25 0.07
N SER A 2 -17.43 -28.35 0.41
CA SER A 2 -17.17 -26.91 0.64
C SER A 2 -16.58 -26.60 2.03
N ASP A 3 -16.46 -27.59 2.91
CA ASP A 3 -16.19 -27.39 4.34
C ASP A 3 -14.72 -27.40 4.72
N LEU A 4 -13.80 -27.52 3.79
CA LEU A 4 -12.36 -27.61 4.08
C LEU A 4 -11.62 -26.26 3.94
N ILE A 5 -12.29 -25.18 3.58
CA ILE A 5 -11.70 -23.83 3.44
C ILE A 5 -12.36 -22.82 4.41
N GLN A 6 -13.28 -23.24 5.24
CA GLN A 6 -13.71 -22.42 6.36
C GLN A 6 -12.57 -22.39 7.38
N ALA A 7 -11.70 -21.37 7.25
CA ALA A 7 -10.94 -20.90 8.41
C ALA A 7 -11.97 -20.72 9.54
N SER A 8 -11.78 -21.40 10.65
CA SER A 8 -12.64 -21.26 11.83
C SER A 8 -12.85 -19.77 12.05
N SER A 9 -14.08 -19.30 11.86
CA SER A 9 -14.52 -17.99 12.34
C SER A 9 -14.30 -17.99 13.85
N ARG A 10 -13.12 -17.58 14.28
CA ARG A 10 -12.92 -17.16 15.65
C ARG A 10 -13.74 -15.87 15.74
N ASP A 11 -14.76 -15.84 16.56
CA ASP A 11 -15.42 -14.62 17.01
C ASP A 11 -14.40 -13.81 17.82
N LEU A 12 -13.45 -13.22 17.11
CA LEU A 12 -12.47 -12.33 17.71
C LEU A 12 -13.07 -10.91 17.60
N GLU A 13 -13.52 -10.40 18.73
CA GLU A 13 -13.88 -8.98 18.86
C GLU A 13 -12.63 -8.12 18.58
N GLY A 14 -12.79 -7.03 17.81
CA GLY A 14 -11.74 -6.06 17.54
C GLY A 14 -11.12 -6.13 16.14
N PRO A 15 -10.21 -5.18 15.82
CA PRO A 15 -9.61 -5.05 14.51
C PRO A 15 -8.73 -6.26 14.15
N LEU A 16 -8.60 -6.54 12.86
CA LEU A 16 -7.71 -7.58 12.37
C LEU A 16 -6.25 -7.22 12.58
N LEU A 17 -5.89 -5.97 12.29
CA LEU A 17 -4.53 -5.46 12.41
C LEU A 17 -4.56 -4.12 13.15
N GLU A 18 -3.68 -3.98 14.14
CA GLU A 18 -3.49 -2.76 14.91
C GLU A 18 -2.01 -2.40 14.97
N LEU A 19 -1.69 -1.19 14.53
CA LEU A 19 -0.37 -0.60 14.59
C LEU A 19 -0.39 0.54 15.61
N THR A 20 0.58 0.54 16.52
CA THR A 20 0.77 1.61 17.49
C THR A 20 2.22 2.09 17.46
N ASP A 21 2.42 3.33 17.02
CA ASP A 21 3.71 4.02 16.97
C ASP A 21 4.82 3.19 16.29
N VAL A 22 4.47 2.51 15.20
CA VAL A 22 5.40 1.61 14.51
C VAL A 22 6.53 2.41 13.86
N THR A 23 7.76 2.06 14.23
CA THR A 23 8.97 2.61 13.66
C THR A 23 9.83 1.54 13.00
N THR A 24 10.44 1.88 11.87
CA THR A 24 11.43 1.06 11.18
C THR A 24 12.51 1.95 10.59
N HIS A 25 13.66 1.88 11.20
CA HIS A 25 14.83 2.67 10.80
C HIS A 25 15.97 1.75 10.37
N PHE A 26 16.77 2.20 9.41
CA PHE A 26 17.93 1.47 8.90
C PHE A 26 19.23 2.20 9.22
N LYS A 27 20.17 1.48 9.84
CA LYS A 27 21.54 1.98 10.03
C LYS A 27 22.30 1.91 8.71
N THR A 28 22.74 3.06 8.21
CA THR A 28 23.53 3.18 6.98
C THR A 28 24.80 3.97 7.23
N PRO A 29 25.81 3.91 6.33
CA PRO A 29 27.00 4.78 6.45
C PRO A 29 26.69 6.28 6.49
N ARG A 30 25.55 6.71 5.90
CA ARG A 30 25.11 8.11 5.91
C ARG A 30 24.36 8.51 7.19
N GLY A 31 24.01 7.58 8.06
CA GLY A 31 23.21 7.79 9.27
C GLY A 31 21.99 6.89 9.35
N LEU A 32 21.07 7.25 10.21
CA LEU A 32 19.84 6.49 10.48
C LEU A 32 18.72 6.92 9.52
N VAL A 33 18.37 6.06 8.56
CA VAL A 33 17.24 6.28 7.63
C VAL A 33 15.93 5.95 8.34
N ARG A 34 15.05 6.92 8.53
CA ARG A 34 13.74 6.78 9.20
C ARG A 34 12.66 6.41 8.18
N ALA A 35 12.71 5.17 7.70
CA ALA A 35 11.85 4.71 6.60
C ALA A 35 10.36 4.58 6.99
N VAL A 36 10.07 4.23 8.25
CA VAL A 36 8.75 4.29 8.88
C VAL A 36 8.97 4.91 10.26
N ASP A 37 8.21 5.93 10.62
CA ASP A 37 8.51 6.78 11.77
C ASP A 37 7.25 7.21 12.52
N GLY A 38 6.75 6.32 13.40
CA GLY A 38 5.59 6.57 14.24
C GLY A 38 4.26 6.40 13.51
N VAL A 39 4.06 5.25 12.82
CA VAL A 39 2.81 4.98 12.10
C VAL A 39 1.84 4.22 13.00
N SER A 40 0.62 4.77 13.14
CA SER A 40 -0.47 4.16 13.92
C SER A 40 -1.75 4.13 13.09
N PHE A 41 -2.38 2.97 12.98
CA PHE A 41 -3.73 2.79 12.41
C PHE A 41 -4.29 1.41 12.75
N THR A 42 -5.59 1.21 12.52
CA THR A 42 -6.26 -0.07 12.58
C THR A 42 -6.79 -0.48 11.21
N LEU A 43 -6.93 -1.79 10.99
CA LEU A 43 -7.62 -2.38 9.84
C LEU A 43 -8.66 -3.37 10.35
N GLU A 44 -9.90 -3.13 9.99
CA GLU A 44 -11.02 -4.00 10.35
C GLU A 44 -11.02 -5.29 9.50
N ARG A 45 -11.66 -6.34 10.04
CA ARG A 45 -11.78 -7.62 9.34
C ARG A 45 -12.59 -7.49 8.05
N GLY A 46 -12.13 -8.13 6.99
CA GLY A 46 -12.76 -8.10 5.68
C GLY A 46 -12.63 -6.77 4.94
N HIS A 47 -12.02 -5.74 5.55
CA HIS A 47 -11.83 -4.44 4.91
C HIS A 47 -10.59 -4.40 4.00
N ALA A 48 -10.64 -3.53 3.01
CA ALA A 48 -9.51 -3.21 2.15
C ALA A 48 -8.95 -1.84 2.49
N LEU A 49 -7.64 -1.78 2.79
CA LEU A 49 -6.89 -0.55 3.04
C LEU A 49 -5.92 -0.28 1.88
N GLY A 50 -6.05 0.87 1.24
CA GLY A 50 -5.06 1.40 0.30
C GLY A 50 -3.96 2.14 1.06
N ILE A 51 -2.69 1.78 0.85
CA ILE A 51 -1.55 2.56 1.35
C ILE A 51 -0.90 3.25 0.15
N VAL A 52 -1.02 4.58 0.09
CA VAL A 52 -0.60 5.38 -1.06
C VAL A 52 0.45 6.43 -0.71
N GLY A 53 1.19 6.90 -1.71
CA GLY A 53 2.20 7.95 -1.60
C GLY A 53 3.30 7.79 -2.64
N GLU A 54 4.16 8.79 -2.81
CA GLU A 54 5.29 8.74 -3.75
C GLU A 54 6.28 7.61 -3.45
N SER A 55 7.12 7.28 -4.43
CA SER A 55 8.24 6.34 -4.22
C SER A 55 9.14 6.84 -3.09
N GLY A 56 9.58 5.92 -2.21
CA GLY A 56 10.38 6.27 -1.05
C GLY A 56 9.60 6.83 0.15
N SER A 57 8.25 6.93 0.12
CA SER A 57 7.46 7.37 1.27
C SER A 57 7.37 6.36 2.44
N GLY A 58 7.87 5.13 2.28
CA GLY A 58 7.92 4.10 3.34
C GLY A 58 6.89 2.98 3.22
N LYS A 59 5.99 3.00 2.24
CA LYS A 59 4.88 2.03 2.07
C LYS A 59 5.31 0.56 2.07
N THR A 60 6.21 0.20 1.18
CA THR A 60 6.77 -1.16 1.07
C THR A 60 7.48 -1.58 2.37
N ILE A 61 8.20 -0.63 3.00
CA ILE A 61 8.88 -0.92 4.27
C ILE A 61 7.86 -1.15 5.39
N LEU A 62 6.77 -0.39 5.44
CA LEU A 62 5.69 -0.60 6.40
C LEU A 62 5.07 -1.99 6.24
N SER A 63 4.70 -2.39 5.03
CA SER A 63 4.15 -3.72 4.74
C SER A 63 5.12 -4.83 5.13
N ARG A 64 6.41 -4.70 4.80
CA ARG A 64 7.45 -5.66 5.18
C ARG A 64 7.73 -5.66 6.69
N SER A 65 7.53 -4.53 7.39
CA SER A 65 7.63 -4.45 8.85
C SER A 65 6.53 -5.26 9.50
N ILE A 66 5.29 -5.10 9.06
CA ILE A 66 4.13 -5.85 9.55
C ILE A 66 4.33 -7.35 9.30
N MET A 67 4.77 -7.72 8.10
CA MET A 67 5.04 -9.11 7.71
C MET A 67 6.29 -9.71 8.37
N GLY A 68 7.11 -8.93 9.11
CA GLY A 68 8.37 -9.42 9.69
C GLY A 68 9.41 -9.84 8.64
N LEU A 69 9.37 -9.27 7.42
CA LEU A 69 10.22 -9.62 6.27
C LEU A 69 11.47 -8.72 6.12
N LEU A 70 11.78 -7.93 7.14
CA LEU A 70 12.95 -7.06 7.12
C LEU A 70 14.24 -7.80 7.51
N PRO A 71 15.39 -7.38 6.98
CA PRO A 71 16.67 -7.95 7.42
C PRO A 71 16.91 -7.68 8.91
N PRO A 72 17.33 -8.69 9.69
CA PRO A 72 17.52 -8.51 11.13
C PRO A 72 18.72 -7.61 11.48
N ARG A 73 19.72 -7.55 10.60
CA ARG A 73 20.92 -6.73 10.81
C ARG A 73 20.72 -5.34 10.21
N GLY A 74 21.08 -4.32 11.00
CA GLY A 74 20.99 -2.92 10.56
C GLY A 74 19.59 -2.31 10.64
N THR A 75 18.56 -3.09 11.03
CA THR A 75 17.19 -2.59 11.21
C THR A 75 16.92 -2.34 12.68
N VAL A 76 16.43 -1.13 13.00
CA VAL A 76 15.93 -0.75 14.33
C VAL A 76 14.41 -0.63 14.22
N ARG A 77 13.69 -1.40 15.04
CA ARG A 77 12.22 -1.44 15.07
C ARG A 77 11.70 -0.99 16.43
N GLY A 78 10.55 -0.32 16.44
CA GLY A 78 9.83 0.09 17.65
C GLY A 78 8.33 0.12 17.41
N GLY A 79 7.58 0.40 18.48
CA GLY A 79 6.12 0.34 18.47
C GLY A 79 5.57 -1.08 18.63
N SER A 80 4.26 -1.22 18.44
CA SER A 80 3.53 -2.49 18.56
C SER A 80 2.80 -2.81 17.26
N ILE A 81 2.82 -4.07 16.85
CA ILE A 81 2.07 -4.61 15.71
C ILE A 81 1.26 -5.80 16.24
N ARG A 82 -0.05 -5.63 16.33
CA ARG A 82 -0.96 -6.69 16.75
C ARG A 82 -1.77 -7.20 15.58
N PHE A 83 -1.77 -8.51 15.40
CA PHE A 83 -2.59 -9.21 14.41
C PHE A 83 -3.52 -10.17 15.13
N GLU A 84 -4.82 -10.03 14.92
CA GLU A 84 -5.85 -10.77 15.66
C GLU A 84 -5.65 -10.69 17.19
N GLY A 85 -5.34 -9.49 17.68
CA GLY A 85 -5.08 -9.24 19.11
C GLY A 85 -3.73 -9.74 19.64
N ARG A 86 -2.94 -10.48 18.83
CA ARG A 86 -1.61 -11.00 19.22
C ARG A 86 -0.51 -10.05 18.79
N GLU A 87 0.44 -9.76 19.68
CA GLU A 87 1.64 -9.01 19.32
C GLU A 87 2.54 -9.87 18.40
N ILE A 88 2.79 -9.38 17.19
CA ILE A 88 3.61 -10.05 16.17
C ILE A 88 4.90 -9.29 15.84
N GLY A 89 5.00 -8.00 16.20
CA GLY A 89 6.16 -7.16 15.89
C GLY A 89 7.47 -7.67 16.47
N ASN A 90 7.39 -8.41 17.57
CA ASN A 90 8.55 -8.97 18.28
C ASN A 90 8.82 -10.45 17.97
N LEU A 91 8.02 -11.08 17.09
CA LEU A 91 8.21 -12.47 16.71
C LEU A 91 9.51 -12.66 15.92
N ASN A 92 10.24 -13.72 16.22
CA ASN A 92 11.39 -14.12 15.42
C ASN A 92 10.95 -14.87 14.16
N ARG A 93 11.87 -15.06 13.20
CA ARG A 93 11.58 -15.72 11.92
C ARG A 93 11.00 -17.13 12.05
N LYS A 94 11.39 -17.88 13.08
CA LYS A 94 10.85 -19.23 13.32
C LYS A 94 9.39 -19.18 13.75
N GLN A 95 9.04 -18.23 14.61
CA GLN A 95 7.65 -18.00 15.05
C GLN A 95 6.77 -17.46 13.92
N MET A 96 7.30 -16.53 13.12
CA MET A 96 6.59 -15.99 11.94
C MET A 96 6.25 -17.04 10.88
N ARG A 97 6.96 -18.17 10.81
CA ARG A 97 6.58 -19.29 9.91
C ARG A 97 5.19 -19.85 10.19
N GLY A 98 4.67 -19.72 11.40
CA GLY A 98 3.30 -20.11 11.76
C GLY A 98 2.25 -19.13 11.24
N VAL A 99 2.63 -17.90 10.97
CA VAL A 99 1.78 -16.80 10.51
C VAL A 99 1.80 -16.71 8.98
N TRP A 100 2.99 -16.79 8.37
CA TRP A 100 3.14 -16.70 6.92
C TRP A 100 2.40 -17.79 6.16
N GLY A 101 1.70 -17.39 5.11
CA GLY A 101 0.94 -18.25 4.22
C GLY A 101 -0.43 -18.65 4.78
N LYS A 102 -0.56 -18.88 6.08
CA LYS A 102 -1.81 -19.29 6.74
C LYS A 102 -2.69 -18.13 7.19
N GLU A 103 -2.08 -17.14 7.82
CA GLU A 103 -2.79 -16.02 8.42
C GLU A 103 -2.55 -14.75 7.59
N MET A 104 -1.30 -14.52 7.20
CA MET A 104 -0.91 -13.42 6.34
C MET A 104 -0.13 -13.90 5.13
N ALA A 105 -0.46 -13.38 3.95
CA ALA A 105 0.28 -13.63 2.72
C ALA A 105 0.64 -12.32 2.03
N MET A 106 1.64 -12.36 1.14
CA MET A 106 2.10 -11.17 0.42
C MET A 106 2.31 -11.47 -1.06
N ILE A 107 1.79 -10.58 -1.90
CA ILE A 107 2.10 -10.48 -3.32
C ILE A 107 3.18 -9.42 -3.46
N PHE A 108 4.34 -9.81 -4.00
CA PHE A 108 5.48 -8.92 -4.19
C PHE A 108 5.37 -8.14 -5.51
N GLN A 109 6.06 -7.03 -5.60
CA GLN A 109 6.02 -6.09 -6.71
C GLN A 109 6.42 -6.70 -8.06
N ASP A 110 7.40 -7.62 -8.09
CA ASP A 110 7.94 -8.17 -9.32
C ASP A 110 7.74 -9.70 -9.41
N PRO A 111 6.88 -10.16 -10.35
CA PRO A 111 6.66 -11.59 -10.59
C PRO A 111 7.89 -12.31 -11.16
N MET A 112 8.80 -11.59 -11.80
CA MET A 112 10.00 -12.20 -12.40
C MET A 112 11.01 -12.68 -11.36
N THR A 113 11.09 -11.96 -10.24
CA THR A 113 12.00 -12.29 -9.13
C THR A 113 11.33 -13.14 -8.05
N SER A 114 9.99 -13.19 -8.02
CA SER A 114 9.22 -13.88 -6.98
C SER A 114 8.96 -15.35 -7.30
N LEU A 115 8.81 -15.69 -8.57
CA LEU A 115 8.64 -17.08 -9.01
C LEU A 115 10.00 -17.74 -9.24
N ASN A 116 10.15 -18.99 -8.78
CA ASN A 116 11.37 -19.78 -9.03
C ASN A 116 11.41 -20.23 -10.50
N PRO A 117 12.35 -19.73 -11.33
CA PRO A 117 12.35 -19.98 -12.77
C PRO A 117 12.65 -21.42 -13.16
N VAL A 118 13.26 -22.20 -12.26
CA VAL A 118 13.63 -23.61 -12.50
C VAL A 118 12.67 -24.61 -11.86
N MET A 119 11.52 -24.12 -11.35
CA MET A 119 10.49 -24.95 -10.73
C MET A 119 9.16 -24.80 -11.47
N LYS A 120 8.49 -25.93 -11.74
CA LYS A 120 7.15 -25.94 -12.37
C LYS A 120 6.13 -25.19 -11.51
N ILE A 121 5.16 -24.54 -12.16
CA ILE A 121 4.12 -23.75 -11.51
C ILE A 121 3.32 -24.58 -10.50
N GLY A 122 2.88 -25.76 -10.89
CA GLY A 122 2.11 -26.65 -10.00
C GLY A 122 2.86 -27.00 -8.73
N ARG A 123 4.18 -27.16 -8.78
CA ARG A 123 4.99 -27.42 -7.60
C ARG A 123 5.05 -26.18 -6.69
N GLN A 124 5.22 -24.99 -7.25
CA GLN A 124 5.28 -23.74 -6.46
C GLN A 124 3.97 -23.45 -5.73
N ILE A 125 2.81 -23.77 -6.34
CA ILE A 125 1.49 -23.60 -5.71
C ILE A 125 1.22 -24.71 -4.70
N SER A 126 1.59 -25.97 -4.99
CA SER A 126 1.31 -27.10 -4.11
C SER A 126 2.21 -27.19 -2.89
N GLU A 127 3.41 -26.62 -2.92
CA GLU A 127 4.38 -26.69 -1.82
C GLU A 127 3.86 -26.02 -0.53
N PRO A 128 3.31 -24.78 -0.54
CA PRO A 128 2.68 -24.20 0.64
C PRO A 128 1.54 -25.03 1.23
N LEU A 129 0.72 -25.66 0.39
CA LEU A 129 -0.38 -26.54 0.81
C LEU A 129 0.12 -27.76 1.58
N GLN A 130 1.21 -28.36 1.11
CA GLN A 130 1.83 -29.49 1.79
C GLN A 130 2.49 -29.08 3.10
N ILE A 131 3.24 -27.97 3.10
CA ILE A 131 4.00 -27.51 4.27
C ILE A 131 3.08 -26.98 5.37
N HIS A 132 2.11 -26.14 5.02
CA HIS A 132 1.29 -25.42 6.00
C HIS A 132 -0.01 -26.13 6.35
N LEU A 133 -0.60 -26.89 5.42
CA LEU A 133 -1.87 -27.59 5.63
C LEU A 133 -1.72 -29.11 5.73
N GLY A 134 -0.51 -29.65 5.56
CA GLY A 134 -0.26 -31.09 5.64
C GLY A 134 -0.93 -31.92 4.53
N MET A 135 -1.30 -31.28 3.43
CA MET A 135 -1.98 -31.98 2.33
C MET A 135 -1.09 -33.04 1.68
N SER A 136 -1.68 -34.16 1.26
CA SER A 136 -1.00 -35.10 0.40
C SER A 136 -0.61 -34.45 -0.94
N LYS A 137 0.45 -34.96 -1.56
CA LYS A 137 0.93 -34.45 -2.86
C LYS A 137 -0.18 -34.44 -3.92
N GLN A 138 -1.02 -35.48 -3.96
CA GLN A 138 -2.12 -35.59 -4.90
C GLN A 138 -3.21 -34.52 -4.65
N ASN A 139 -3.62 -34.34 -3.37
CA ASN A 139 -4.61 -33.34 -3.02
C ASN A 139 -4.10 -31.90 -3.23
N ALA A 140 -2.83 -31.65 -2.87
CA ALA A 140 -2.19 -30.35 -3.09
C ALA A 140 -2.12 -30.00 -4.58
N TRP A 141 -1.84 -30.99 -5.46
CA TRP A 141 -1.80 -30.79 -6.92
C TRP A 141 -3.20 -30.47 -7.47
N ALA A 142 -4.23 -31.24 -7.07
CA ALA A 142 -5.61 -30.98 -7.46
C ALA A 142 -6.12 -29.62 -6.97
N THR A 143 -5.69 -29.19 -5.77
CA THR A 143 -6.00 -27.86 -5.23
C THR A 143 -5.27 -26.76 -6.00
N ALA A 144 -4.02 -27.00 -6.41
CA ALA A 144 -3.27 -26.05 -7.25
C ALA A 144 -3.96 -25.81 -8.61
N GLU A 145 -4.57 -26.84 -9.22
CA GLU A 145 -5.35 -26.69 -10.45
C GLU A 145 -6.56 -25.77 -10.22
N ARG A 146 -7.34 -25.98 -9.13
CA ARG A 146 -8.47 -25.12 -8.79
C ARG A 146 -8.05 -23.68 -8.52
N LEU A 147 -6.95 -23.48 -7.81
CA LEU A 147 -6.42 -22.13 -7.55
C LEU A 147 -6.04 -21.40 -8.85
N LEU A 148 -5.50 -22.10 -9.86
CA LEU A 148 -5.25 -21.49 -11.16
C LEU A 148 -6.55 -21.14 -11.91
N GLN A 149 -7.61 -21.93 -11.73
CA GLN A 149 -8.95 -21.61 -12.27
C GLN A 149 -9.54 -20.40 -11.56
N ASP A 150 -9.47 -20.35 -10.22
CA ASP A 150 -9.95 -19.22 -9.39
C ASP A 150 -9.31 -17.89 -9.81
N VAL A 151 -8.03 -17.90 -10.20
CA VAL A 151 -7.33 -16.72 -10.73
C VAL A 151 -7.45 -16.57 -12.25
N ARG A 152 -8.39 -17.28 -12.88
CA ARG A 152 -8.73 -17.17 -14.31
C ARG A 152 -7.57 -17.45 -15.26
N ILE A 153 -6.73 -18.45 -14.94
CA ILE A 153 -5.70 -18.96 -15.87
C ILE A 153 -6.35 -20.02 -16.76
N PRO A 154 -6.35 -19.81 -18.09
CA PRO A 154 -6.91 -20.80 -19.03
C PRO A 154 -6.06 -22.08 -19.05
N GLU A 155 -6.70 -23.23 -19.33
CA GLU A 155 -6.02 -24.54 -19.40
C GLU A 155 -5.22 -24.88 -18.13
N ALA A 156 -5.78 -24.59 -16.94
CA ALA A 156 -5.10 -24.67 -15.64
C ALA A 156 -4.31 -25.97 -15.46
N LYS A 157 -4.89 -27.12 -15.82
CA LYS A 157 -4.25 -28.42 -15.74
C LYS A 157 -2.94 -28.50 -16.52
N ARG A 158 -2.92 -27.97 -17.76
CA ARG A 158 -1.71 -27.93 -18.59
C ARG A 158 -0.67 -26.98 -18.03
N ARG A 159 -1.12 -25.83 -17.48
CA ARG A 159 -0.24 -24.78 -16.93
C ARG A 159 0.51 -25.21 -15.67
N LEU A 160 -0.02 -26.18 -14.91
CA LEU A 160 0.70 -26.73 -13.75
C LEU A 160 2.06 -27.31 -14.10
N ASP A 161 2.22 -27.88 -15.31
CA ASP A 161 3.44 -28.50 -15.77
C ASP A 161 4.44 -27.55 -16.43
N GLN A 162 4.05 -26.29 -16.63
CA GLN A 162 4.89 -25.26 -17.22
C GLN A 162 5.80 -24.56 -16.20
N TYR A 163 6.83 -23.91 -16.72
CA TYR A 163 7.74 -23.04 -15.98
C TYR A 163 7.32 -21.57 -16.12
N PRO A 164 7.74 -20.68 -15.19
CA PRO A 164 7.40 -19.26 -15.25
C PRO A 164 7.76 -18.60 -16.58
N HIS A 165 8.87 -18.93 -17.20
CA HIS A 165 9.31 -18.32 -18.46
C HIS A 165 8.42 -18.65 -19.66
N GLU A 166 7.57 -19.68 -19.58
CA GLU A 166 6.59 -20.05 -20.60
C GLU A 166 5.27 -19.30 -20.48
N MET A 167 5.17 -18.34 -19.52
CA MET A 167 3.96 -17.59 -19.24
C MET A 167 4.12 -16.09 -19.51
N SER A 168 3.02 -15.43 -19.91
CA SER A 168 2.99 -13.97 -20.03
C SER A 168 3.12 -13.28 -18.65
N GLY A 169 3.45 -11.98 -18.63
CA GLY A 169 3.54 -11.19 -17.39
C GLY A 169 2.28 -11.27 -16.55
N GLY A 170 1.12 -11.04 -17.16
CA GLY A 170 -0.18 -11.13 -16.46
C GLY A 170 -0.50 -12.53 -15.95
N MET A 171 -0.08 -13.60 -16.66
CA MET A 171 -0.25 -14.96 -16.16
C MET A 171 0.67 -15.24 -14.96
N ARG A 172 1.92 -14.78 -14.98
CA ARG A 172 2.83 -14.92 -13.84
C ARG A 172 2.28 -14.19 -12.62
N GLN A 173 1.71 -13.00 -12.80
CA GLN A 173 1.04 -12.25 -11.73
C GLN A 173 -0.12 -13.05 -11.12
N ARG A 174 -0.98 -13.64 -11.95
CA ARG A 174 -2.07 -14.52 -11.50
C ARG A 174 -1.57 -15.75 -10.75
N VAL A 175 -0.45 -16.33 -11.17
CA VAL A 175 0.22 -17.44 -10.44
C VAL A 175 0.69 -17.00 -9.06
N MET A 176 1.29 -15.82 -8.94
CA MET A 176 1.68 -15.28 -7.62
C MET A 176 0.48 -15.07 -6.71
N ILE A 177 -0.63 -14.57 -7.25
CA ILE A 177 -1.89 -14.44 -6.51
C ILE A 177 -2.37 -15.83 -6.05
N ALA A 178 -2.36 -16.84 -6.93
CA ALA A 178 -2.73 -18.21 -6.58
C ALA A 178 -1.86 -18.78 -5.45
N ILE A 179 -0.56 -18.54 -5.48
CA ILE A 179 0.37 -18.96 -4.41
C ILE A 179 0.05 -18.24 -3.10
N ALA A 180 -0.18 -16.92 -3.14
CA ALA A 180 -0.50 -16.15 -1.95
C ALA A 180 -1.84 -16.59 -1.32
N LEU A 181 -2.82 -16.95 -2.13
CA LEU A 181 -4.14 -17.41 -1.70
C LEU A 181 -4.19 -18.91 -1.32
N ALA A 182 -3.13 -19.68 -1.59
CA ALA A 182 -3.15 -21.14 -1.50
C ALA A 182 -3.61 -21.67 -0.13
N CYS A 183 -3.14 -21.08 0.95
CA CYS A 183 -3.48 -21.53 2.30
C CYS A 183 -4.68 -20.80 2.93
N GLY A 184 -5.39 -19.94 2.18
CA GLY A 184 -6.56 -19.20 2.67
C GLY A 184 -6.22 -18.17 3.75
N PRO A 185 -5.31 -17.20 3.49
CA PRO A 185 -4.89 -16.22 4.49
C PRO A 185 -6.05 -15.31 4.93
N THR A 186 -6.00 -14.83 6.18
CA THR A 186 -6.97 -13.85 6.71
C THR A 186 -6.65 -12.43 6.22
N ALA A 187 -5.37 -12.15 5.94
CA ALA A 187 -4.91 -10.88 5.39
C ALA A 187 -3.98 -11.09 4.18
N LEU A 188 -4.21 -10.34 3.12
CA LEU A 188 -3.38 -10.30 1.92
C LEU A 188 -2.74 -8.93 1.76
N PHE A 189 -1.42 -8.89 1.71
CA PHE A 189 -0.64 -7.70 1.37
C PHE A 189 -0.30 -7.75 -0.12
N ALA A 190 -0.68 -6.73 -0.88
CA ALA A 190 -0.36 -6.60 -2.30
C ALA A 190 0.52 -5.35 -2.50
N ASP A 191 1.84 -5.57 -2.62
CA ASP A 191 2.84 -4.50 -2.76
C ASP A 191 3.04 -4.20 -4.25
N GLU A 192 2.40 -3.13 -4.75
CA GLU A 192 2.39 -2.72 -6.16
C GLU A 192 2.08 -3.88 -7.13
N PRO A 193 0.96 -4.59 -6.96
CA PRO A 193 0.72 -5.87 -7.64
C PRO A 193 0.52 -5.74 -9.15
N THR A 194 0.48 -4.53 -9.68
CA THR A 194 0.19 -4.25 -11.10
C THR A 194 1.29 -3.46 -11.79
N THR A 195 2.40 -3.20 -11.11
CA THR A 195 3.56 -2.52 -11.71
C THR A 195 4.09 -3.31 -12.91
N ALA A 196 4.41 -2.63 -14.00
CA ALA A 196 4.85 -3.18 -15.28
C ALA A 196 3.80 -4.00 -16.08
N LEU A 197 2.51 -3.87 -15.75
CA LEU A 197 1.41 -4.41 -16.55
C LEU A 197 0.72 -3.28 -17.33
N ASP A 198 0.12 -3.63 -18.47
CA ASP A 198 -0.74 -2.71 -19.20
C ASP A 198 -2.03 -2.40 -18.41
N VAL A 199 -2.66 -1.25 -18.71
CA VAL A 199 -3.82 -0.74 -17.97
C VAL A 199 -4.99 -1.74 -17.92
N THR A 200 -5.20 -2.49 -18.99
CA THR A 200 -6.30 -3.47 -19.07
C THR A 200 -6.03 -4.65 -18.15
N VAL A 201 -4.82 -5.20 -18.16
CA VAL A 201 -4.41 -6.30 -17.29
C VAL A 201 -4.37 -5.84 -15.83
N GLN A 202 -3.94 -4.59 -15.57
CA GLN A 202 -3.96 -3.98 -14.25
C GLN A 202 -5.39 -3.99 -13.66
N ALA A 203 -6.39 -3.48 -14.40
CA ALA A 203 -7.77 -3.48 -13.96
C ALA A 203 -8.26 -4.90 -13.65
N GLN A 204 -7.99 -5.87 -14.53
CA GLN A 204 -8.37 -7.27 -14.32
C GLN A 204 -7.75 -7.92 -13.08
N ILE A 205 -6.52 -7.55 -12.72
CA ILE A 205 -5.84 -8.05 -11.52
C ILE A 205 -6.47 -7.46 -10.27
N LEU A 206 -6.79 -6.16 -10.28
CA LEU A 206 -7.43 -5.48 -9.15
C LEU A 206 -8.85 -6.00 -8.91
N ASP A 207 -9.63 -6.19 -9.96
CA ASP A 207 -10.97 -6.80 -9.89
C ASP A 207 -10.87 -8.20 -9.30
N LEU A 208 -9.92 -9.02 -9.78
CA LEU A 208 -9.69 -10.36 -9.26
C LEU A 208 -9.36 -10.33 -7.75
N LEU A 209 -8.50 -9.44 -7.30
CA LEU A 209 -8.17 -9.30 -5.88
C LEU A 209 -9.39 -8.88 -5.06
N GLY A 210 -10.22 -7.97 -5.58
CA GLY A 210 -11.48 -7.54 -4.97
C GLY A 210 -12.49 -8.67 -4.84
N GLU A 211 -12.65 -9.52 -5.86
CA GLU A 211 -13.50 -10.71 -5.84
C GLU A 211 -12.99 -11.74 -4.82
N GLN A 212 -11.70 -12.10 -4.90
CA GLN A 212 -11.10 -13.05 -3.97
C GLN A 212 -11.19 -12.59 -2.51
N ARG A 213 -11.08 -11.27 -2.26
CA ARG A 213 -11.29 -10.69 -0.92
C ARG A 213 -12.70 -10.97 -0.41
N LYS A 214 -13.72 -10.70 -1.22
CA LYS A 214 -15.12 -10.89 -0.85
C LYS A 214 -15.47 -12.37 -0.67
N ASP A 215 -15.09 -13.21 -1.63
CA ASP A 215 -15.41 -14.64 -1.62
C ASP A 215 -14.80 -15.38 -0.43
N ARG A 216 -13.64 -14.91 0.05
CA ARG A 216 -12.88 -15.54 1.14
C ARG A 216 -13.02 -14.80 2.48
N ASN A 217 -13.78 -13.70 2.53
CA ASN A 217 -13.89 -12.81 3.70
C ASN A 217 -12.52 -12.40 4.26
N MET A 218 -11.61 -12.06 3.37
CA MET A 218 -10.20 -11.73 3.66
C MET A 218 -10.02 -10.22 3.68
N SER A 219 -9.13 -9.71 4.53
CA SER A 219 -8.71 -8.31 4.47
C SER A 219 -7.60 -8.11 3.45
N LEU A 220 -7.60 -6.94 2.78
CA LEU A 220 -6.63 -6.60 1.74
C LEU A 220 -5.87 -5.32 2.13
N ILE A 221 -4.56 -5.35 2.10
CA ILE A 221 -3.71 -4.16 2.15
C ILE A 221 -3.09 -3.96 0.76
N LEU A 222 -3.57 -2.95 0.04
CA LEU A 222 -3.12 -2.63 -1.32
C LEU A 222 -2.14 -1.45 -1.27
N VAL A 223 -0.87 -1.72 -1.55
CA VAL A 223 0.17 -0.67 -1.63
C VAL A 223 0.36 -0.25 -3.07
N THR A 224 0.29 1.04 -3.33
CA THR A 224 0.52 1.62 -4.65
C THR A 224 0.99 3.08 -4.55
N HIS A 225 1.55 3.59 -5.63
CA HIS A 225 1.82 5.02 -5.78
C HIS A 225 0.69 5.76 -6.51
N ASP A 226 -0.29 5.05 -7.05
CA ASP A 226 -1.40 5.61 -7.81
C ASP A 226 -2.68 5.63 -6.97
N LEU A 227 -3.15 6.85 -6.67
CA LEU A 227 -4.38 7.07 -5.90
C LEU A 227 -5.62 6.63 -6.69
N GLY A 228 -5.59 6.71 -8.03
CA GLY A 228 -6.67 6.26 -8.91
C GLY A 228 -6.92 4.76 -8.80
N VAL A 229 -5.87 3.97 -8.60
CA VAL A 229 -5.93 2.51 -8.43
C VAL A 229 -6.72 2.13 -7.19
N VAL A 230 -6.56 2.81 -6.07
CA VAL A 230 -7.24 2.49 -4.81
C VAL A 230 -8.68 2.96 -4.77
N ALA A 231 -9.06 3.95 -5.59
CA ALA A 231 -10.40 4.58 -5.56
C ALA A 231 -11.56 3.59 -5.69
N GLY A 232 -11.42 2.56 -6.53
CA GLY A 232 -12.47 1.56 -6.79
C GLY A 232 -12.30 0.24 -6.02
N HIS A 233 -11.18 0.05 -5.28
CA HIS A 233 -10.79 -1.26 -4.76
C HIS A 233 -10.55 -1.31 -3.26
N THR A 234 -10.63 -0.15 -2.55
CA THR A 234 -10.38 -0.05 -1.11
C THR A 234 -11.50 0.65 -0.37
N ASP A 235 -11.72 0.25 0.89
CA ASP A 235 -12.71 0.86 1.77
C ASP A 235 -12.13 2.11 2.45
N GLU A 236 -10.84 2.08 2.79
CA GLU A 236 -10.10 3.18 3.40
C GLU A 236 -8.77 3.41 2.67
N ILE A 237 -8.24 4.60 2.80
CA ILE A 237 -6.94 4.99 2.27
C ILE A 237 -6.09 5.61 3.37
N ALA A 238 -4.85 5.15 3.47
CA ALA A 238 -3.78 5.69 4.30
C ALA A 238 -2.71 6.32 3.41
N VAL A 239 -2.53 7.62 3.49
CA VAL A 239 -1.56 8.38 2.71
C VAL A 239 -0.25 8.50 3.49
N MET A 240 0.84 8.02 2.90
CA MET A 240 2.18 8.08 3.50
C MET A 240 3.06 9.10 2.79
N TYR A 241 3.76 9.91 3.57
CA TYR A 241 4.78 10.83 3.09
C TYR A 241 5.99 10.85 4.01
N GLY A 242 7.18 10.70 3.43
CA GLY A 242 8.43 10.80 4.18
C GLY A 242 8.54 9.87 5.40
N GLY A 243 7.99 8.66 5.33
CA GLY A 243 7.99 7.67 6.41
C GLY A 243 6.85 7.82 7.44
N LYS A 244 5.94 8.78 7.26
CA LYS A 244 4.82 9.04 8.18
C LYS A 244 3.47 8.84 7.51
N LEU A 245 2.47 8.48 8.32
CA LEU A 245 1.07 8.58 7.95
C LEU A 245 0.65 10.05 8.05
N VAL A 246 0.21 10.62 6.93
CA VAL A 246 -0.15 12.05 6.88
C VAL A 246 -1.64 12.29 6.70
N GLU A 247 -2.39 11.31 6.20
CA GLU A 247 -3.85 11.36 6.12
C GLU A 247 -4.41 9.93 6.08
N LYS A 248 -5.55 9.67 6.74
CA LYS A 248 -6.32 8.42 6.65
C LYS A 248 -7.79 8.73 6.72
N ALA A 249 -8.56 8.21 5.76
CA ALA A 249 -10.01 8.32 5.76
C ALA A 249 -10.63 7.16 4.96
N THR A 250 -11.97 7.04 4.98
CA THR A 250 -12.64 6.20 4.00
C THR A 250 -12.36 6.71 2.60
N THR A 251 -12.27 5.81 1.63
CA THR A 251 -11.97 6.17 0.23
C THR A 251 -12.88 7.28 -0.28
N LYS A 252 -14.19 7.16 -0.06
CA LYS A 252 -15.16 8.17 -0.49
C LYS A 252 -14.90 9.55 0.13
N ARG A 253 -14.60 9.61 1.43
CA ARG A 253 -14.32 10.86 2.15
C ARG A 253 -13.04 11.51 1.70
N LEU A 254 -11.97 10.73 1.56
CA LEU A 254 -10.68 11.25 1.13
C LEU A 254 -10.75 11.92 -0.24
N PHE A 255 -11.47 11.30 -1.21
CA PHE A 255 -11.66 11.91 -2.54
C PHE A 255 -12.58 13.13 -2.52
N ALA A 256 -13.57 13.19 -1.63
CA ALA A 256 -14.52 14.29 -1.54
C ALA A 256 -13.98 15.48 -0.74
N ASN A 257 -13.18 15.24 0.31
CA ASN A 257 -12.83 16.25 1.32
C ASN A 257 -11.44 15.98 1.93
N MET A 258 -10.41 15.79 1.07
CA MET A 258 -9.05 15.67 1.55
C MET A 258 -8.64 16.87 2.41
N LYS A 259 -7.86 16.61 3.47
CA LYS A 259 -7.40 17.64 4.42
C LYS A 259 -5.92 17.99 4.22
N MET A 260 -5.13 17.05 3.73
CA MET A 260 -3.68 17.25 3.57
C MET A 260 -3.34 17.82 2.19
N PRO A 261 -2.59 18.95 2.08
CA PRO A 261 -2.16 19.50 0.80
C PRO A 261 -1.33 18.55 -0.07
N TYR A 262 -0.64 17.59 0.54
CA TYR A 262 0.05 16.53 -0.20
C TYR A 262 -0.94 15.60 -0.91
N THR A 263 -2.03 15.22 -0.24
CA THR A 263 -3.10 14.40 -0.84
C THR A 263 -3.78 15.15 -1.99
N GLU A 264 -4.04 16.46 -1.82
CA GLU A 264 -4.53 17.32 -2.90
C GLU A 264 -3.59 17.28 -4.11
N ALA A 265 -2.29 17.42 -3.88
CA ALA A 265 -1.28 17.38 -4.94
C ALA A 265 -1.20 16.02 -5.65
N LEU A 266 -1.35 14.91 -4.89
CA LEU A 266 -1.45 13.56 -5.47
C LEU A 266 -2.69 13.41 -6.35
N LEU A 267 -3.86 13.89 -5.90
CA LEU A 267 -5.10 13.85 -6.67
C LEU A 267 -5.02 14.69 -7.96
N LEU A 268 -4.38 15.86 -7.89
CA LEU A 268 -4.17 16.74 -9.03
C LEU A 268 -3.16 16.18 -10.05
N SER A 269 -2.34 15.20 -9.65
CA SER A 269 -1.40 14.53 -10.55
C SER A 269 -2.03 13.36 -11.34
N ILE A 270 -3.25 12.94 -10.99
CA ILE A 270 -3.96 11.89 -11.74
C ILE A 270 -4.48 12.45 -13.06
N PRO A 271 -4.15 11.82 -14.22
CA PRO A 271 -4.70 12.22 -15.51
C PRO A 271 -6.21 12.12 -15.53
N LYS A 272 -6.91 13.15 -15.97
CA LYS A 272 -8.37 13.09 -16.17
C LYS A 272 -8.67 12.75 -17.63
N MET A 273 -9.65 11.89 -17.85
CA MET A 273 -10.08 11.53 -19.24
C MET A 273 -10.53 12.75 -20.06
N ALA A 274 -10.96 13.84 -19.39
CA ALA A 274 -11.36 15.09 -20.02
C ALA A 274 -10.18 16.04 -20.33
N ASP A 275 -8.96 15.70 -19.89
CA ASP A 275 -7.80 16.56 -20.16
C ASP A 275 -7.46 16.50 -21.67
N PRO A 276 -7.17 17.66 -22.32
CA PRO A 276 -6.71 17.67 -23.72
C PRO A 276 -5.48 16.79 -23.90
N SER A 277 -5.38 16.12 -25.05
CA SER A 277 -4.18 15.36 -25.42
C SER A 277 -2.95 16.30 -25.32
N HIS A 278 -1.89 15.83 -24.65
CA HIS A 278 -0.67 16.58 -24.34
C HIS A 278 -0.76 17.59 -23.17
N THR A 279 -1.81 17.56 -22.34
CA THR A 279 -1.81 18.33 -21.09
C THR A 279 -0.64 17.90 -20.20
N ARG A 280 0.19 18.87 -19.82
CA ARG A 280 1.30 18.59 -18.87
C ARG A 280 0.71 18.21 -17.51
N LEU A 281 0.97 16.99 -17.06
CA LEU A 281 0.53 16.54 -15.74
C LEU A 281 1.14 17.43 -14.65
N ASN A 282 0.34 17.72 -13.63
CA ASN A 282 0.78 18.47 -12.45
C ASN A 282 1.67 17.58 -11.58
N ALA A 283 2.96 17.51 -11.88
CA ALA A 283 3.90 16.82 -11.02
C ALA A 283 4.10 17.61 -9.73
N ILE A 284 4.19 16.92 -8.60
CA ILE A 284 4.52 17.54 -7.31
C ILE A 284 5.95 18.07 -7.38
N ALA A 285 6.09 19.41 -7.30
CA ALA A 285 7.38 20.07 -7.44
C ALA A 285 8.36 19.69 -6.32
N GLY A 286 9.66 19.75 -6.62
CA GLY A 286 10.74 19.46 -5.65
C GLY A 286 11.03 17.97 -5.48
N ARG A 287 11.89 17.65 -4.52
CA ARG A 287 12.32 16.28 -4.19
C ARG A 287 11.71 15.83 -2.87
N PRO A 288 11.39 14.54 -2.70
CA PRO A 288 11.03 13.98 -1.40
C PRO A 288 12.11 14.27 -0.33
N PRO A 289 11.73 14.34 0.96
CA PRO A 289 12.66 14.67 2.04
C PRO A 289 13.73 13.59 2.20
N ASP A 290 14.94 14.01 2.63
CA ASP A 290 15.98 13.07 3.07
C ASP A 290 15.53 12.43 4.40
N LEU A 291 15.35 11.10 4.40
CA LEU A 291 14.93 10.35 5.58
C LEU A 291 16.06 10.15 6.61
N VAL A 292 17.29 10.52 6.28
CA VAL A 292 18.41 10.55 7.25
C VAL A 292 18.33 11.83 8.09
N HIS A 293 18.02 12.96 7.45
CA HIS A 293 17.89 14.28 8.05
C HIS A 293 16.52 14.89 7.68
N PRO A 294 15.41 14.32 8.20
CA PRO A 294 14.10 14.85 7.87
C PRO A 294 13.94 16.28 8.43
N PRO A 295 13.09 17.12 7.80
CA PRO A 295 12.73 18.42 8.35
C PRO A 295 12.26 18.32 9.81
N VAL A 296 12.57 19.31 10.62
CA VAL A 296 12.13 19.40 12.04
C VAL A 296 10.60 19.55 12.12
N GLY A 297 10.03 20.36 11.24
CA GLY A 297 8.59 20.58 11.12
C GLY A 297 7.90 19.58 10.20
N CYS A 298 6.84 20.03 9.55
CA CYS A 298 6.11 19.23 8.56
C CYS A 298 7.04 18.74 7.44
N ARG A 299 7.10 17.43 7.23
CA ARG A 299 7.98 16.84 6.21
C ARG A 299 7.68 17.28 4.79
N PHE A 300 6.42 17.69 4.55
CA PHE A 300 6.00 18.23 3.25
C PHE A 300 6.24 19.73 3.10
N ALA A 301 6.51 20.48 4.18
CA ALA A 301 6.67 21.94 4.15
C ALA A 301 7.62 22.47 3.05
N PRO A 302 8.78 21.84 2.75
CA PRO A 302 9.67 22.30 1.68
C PRO A 302 9.07 22.24 0.26
N ARG A 303 8.01 21.47 0.07
CA ARG A 303 7.30 21.28 -1.22
C ARG A 303 5.88 21.81 -1.21
N CYS A 304 5.36 22.16 -0.02
CA CYS A 304 3.99 22.62 0.16
C CYS A 304 3.89 24.07 -0.32
N PRO A 305 3.04 24.39 -1.32
CA PRO A 305 2.87 25.76 -1.77
C PRO A 305 2.23 26.66 -0.70
N TYR A 306 1.54 26.04 0.28
CA TYR A 306 0.80 26.71 1.36
C TYR A 306 1.60 26.76 2.67
N ALA A 307 2.88 26.39 2.67
CA ALA A 307 3.68 26.34 3.88
C ALA A 307 3.77 27.70 4.58
N ALA A 308 3.58 27.70 5.88
CA ALA A 308 3.71 28.85 6.77
C ALA A 308 4.85 28.63 7.78
N PRO A 309 5.31 29.66 8.51
CA PRO A 309 6.42 29.54 9.46
C PRO A 309 6.24 28.39 10.48
N LYS A 310 5.03 28.19 10.98
CA LYS A 310 4.72 27.08 11.91
C LYS A 310 4.96 25.70 11.26
N CYS A 311 4.67 25.54 9.97
CA CYS A 311 4.92 24.28 9.26
C CYS A 311 6.42 23.93 9.19
N VAL A 312 7.30 24.93 9.20
CA VAL A 312 8.76 24.72 9.18
C VAL A 312 9.29 24.45 10.59
N ALA A 313 8.70 25.11 11.59
CA ALA A 313 9.18 25.03 12.98
C ALA A 313 8.69 23.80 13.74
N GLU A 314 7.45 23.35 13.47
CA GLU A 314 6.77 22.33 14.27
C GLU A 314 6.16 21.24 13.39
N GLU A 315 6.32 19.99 13.80
CA GLU A 315 5.66 18.85 13.13
C GLU A 315 4.17 18.82 13.50
N PRO A 316 3.24 18.78 12.52
CA PRO A 316 1.82 18.65 12.81
C PRO A 316 1.51 17.26 13.36
N PRO A 317 0.75 17.14 14.46
CA PRO A 317 0.26 15.87 14.96
C PRO A 317 -0.78 15.28 13.97
N LEU A 318 -0.89 13.96 13.94
CA LEU A 318 -1.98 13.27 13.28
C LEU A 318 -3.22 13.40 14.18
N ILE A 319 -4.21 14.17 13.76
CA ILE A 319 -5.44 14.45 14.51
C ILE A 319 -6.67 14.05 13.72
N GLU A 320 -7.76 13.81 14.42
CA GLU A 320 -9.07 13.59 13.82
C GLU A 320 -9.74 14.91 13.42
N ALA A 321 -10.37 14.93 12.25
CA ALA A 321 -11.11 16.10 11.79
C ALA A 321 -12.38 16.29 12.61
N ALA A 322 -12.56 17.51 13.18
CA ALA A 322 -13.72 17.81 14.02
C ALA A 322 -15.05 17.73 13.26
N ASP A 323 -15.02 18.00 11.96
CA ASP A 323 -16.18 18.00 11.05
C ASP A 323 -16.39 16.65 10.34
N ASP A 324 -15.49 15.67 10.52
CA ASP A 324 -15.52 14.39 9.82
C ASP A 324 -14.90 13.25 10.66
N PRO A 325 -15.65 12.69 11.63
CA PRO A 325 -15.16 11.61 12.50
C PRO A 325 -14.61 10.40 11.71
N GLY A 326 -13.43 9.92 12.13
CA GLY A 326 -12.69 8.85 11.45
C GLY A 326 -11.77 9.35 10.31
N HIS A 327 -11.75 10.65 10.01
CA HIS A 327 -10.82 11.26 9.08
C HIS A 327 -9.62 11.84 9.84
N LEU A 328 -8.47 11.19 9.73
CA LEU A 328 -7.22 11.60 10.37
C LEU A 328 -6.35 12.38 9.38
N TYR A 329 -5.73 13.46 9.83
CA TYR A 329 -4.79 14.24 9.01
C TYR A 329 -3.69 14.92 9.85
N ALA A 330 -2.53 15.19 9.24
CA ALA A 330 -1.37 15.82 9.85
C ALA A 330 -1.04 17.14 9.15
N CYS A 331 -1.85 18.16 9.37
CA CYS A 331 -1.64 19.49 8.79
C CYS A 331 -2.08 20.60 9.76
N TRP A 332 -1.26 21.66 9.88
CA TRP A 332 -1.64 22.86 10.65
C TRP A 332 -2.70 23.69 9.97
N TYR A 333 -2.72 23.69 8.63
CA TYR A 333 -3.61 24.48 7.78
C TYR A 333 -4.23 23.59 6.71
N PRO A 334 -5.20 22.74 7.11
CA PRO A 334 -5.76 21.74 6.20
C PRO A 334 -6.47 22.40 4.99
N VAL A 335 -6.55 21.64 3.90
CA VAL A 335 -7.33 22.03 2.73
C VAL A 335 -8.75 22.39 3.16
N GLY A 336 -9.24 23.55 2.70
CA GLY A 336 -10.54 24.10 3.10
C GLY A 336 -10.52 25.00 4.33
N SER A 337 -9.39 25.15 5.03
CA SER A 337 -9.28 26.13 6.13
C SER A 337 -9.17 27.58 5.61
N PRO A 338 -9.51 28.58 6.44
CA PRO A 338 -9.34 29.99 6.06
C PRO A 338 -7.90 30.30 5.61
N GLU A 339 -6.92 29.83 6.37
CA GLU A 339 -5.49 30.09 6.11
C GLU A 339 -5.02 29.42 4.81
N TYR A 340 -5.57 28.26 4.46
CA TYR A 340 -5.32 27.60 3.16
C TYR A 340 -5.83 28.49 2.02
N TYR A 341 -7.05 29.04 2.12
CA TYR A 341 -7.59 29.92 1.09
C TYR A 341 -6.82 31.23 0.97
N GLU A 342 -6.41 31.84 2.07
CA GLU A 342 -5.55 33.02 2.07
C GLU A 342 -4.21 32.75 1.37
N ALA A 343 -3.58 31.60 1.66
CA ALA A 343 -2.35 31.21 1.00
C ALA A 343 -2.56 31.00 -0.51
N LYS A 344 -3.68 30.42 -0.92
CA LYS A 344 -4.04 30.20 -2.33
C LYS A 344 -4.22 31.50 -3.08
N VAL A 345 -4.84 32.49 -2.48
CA VAL A 345 -4.99 33.86 -3.05
C VAL A 345 -3.60 34.50 -3.25
N ARG A 346 -2.76 34.52 -2.20
CA ARG A 346 -1.38 35.06 -2.31
C ARG A 346 -0.55 34.41 -3.42
N ILE A 347 -0.71 33.09 -3.61
CA ILE A 347 -0.02 32.35 -4.71
C ILE A 347 -0.54 32.81 -6.07
N ALA A 348 -1.84 32.95 -6.23
CA ALA A 348 -2.46 33.38 -7.47
C ALA A 348 -2.00 34.79 -7.87
N GLU A 349 -2.00 35.74 -6.92
CA GLU A 349 -1.52 37.12 -7.10
C GLU A 349 -0.04 37.15 -7.51
N ARG A 350 0.82 36.39 -6.84
CA ARG A 350 2.25 36.28 -7.18
C ARG A 350 2.45 35.74 -8.58
N ASN A 351 1.70 34.70 -8.97
CA ASN A 351 1.81 34.12 -10.31
C ASN A 351 1.32 35.08 -11.41
N ALA A 352 0.26 35.84 -11.15
CA ALA A 352 -0.23 36.89 -12.05
C ALA A 352 0.81 38.00 -12.27
N THR A 353 1.47 38.44 -11.17
CA THR A 353 2.55 39.43 -11.23
C THR A 353 3.74 38.94 -12.04
N LEU A 354 4.16 37.69 -11.84
CA LEU A 354 5.26 37.08 -12.59
C LEU A 354 4.92 36.93 -14.11
N ALA A 355 3.68 36.53 -14.41
CA ALA A 355 3.21 36.41 -15.79
C ALA A 355 3.17 37.78 -16.50
N GLY A 356 2.71 38.84 -15.79
CA GLY A 356 2.72 40.22 -16.28
C GLY A 356 4.13 40.74 -16.51
N ALA A 357 5.07 40.47 -15.63
CA ALA A 357 6.48 40.85 -15.78
C ALA A 357 7.16 40.13 -16.97
N ALA A 358 6.87 38.83 -17.17
CA ALA A 358 7.38 38.08 -18.31
C ALA A 358 6.82 38.59 -19.66
N ALA A 359 5.55 39.02 -19.72
CA ALA A 359 4.93 39.61 -20.89
C ALA A 359 5.49 41.01 -21.20
N ALA A 360 5.87 41.81 -20.19
CA ALA A 360 6.43 43.16 -20.36
C ALA A 360 7.95 43.14 -20.71
N GLY A 361 8.69 42.08 -20.38
CA GLY A 361 10.11 41.94 -20.69
C GLY A 361 10.44 41.31 -22.06
N GLY A 362 9.44 40.95 -22.84
CA GLY A 362 9.55 40.31 -24.16
C GLY A 362 9.36 41.26 -25.34
N GLN A 363 9.46 42.60 -25.17
CA GLN A 363 9.45 43.59 -26.22
C GLN A 363 10.86 44.10 -26.55
#